data_d22c146d369bc98b62033353fe78ccec
#
_entry.id   d22c146d369bc98b62033353fe78ccec
#
_cell.length_a   1.000
_cell.length_b   1.000
_cell.length_c   1.000
_cell.angle_alpha   90.00
_cell.angle_beta   90.00
_cell.angle_gamma   90.00
#
_symmetry.space_group_name_H-M   'P 1'
#
loop_
_entity.id
_entity.type
_entity.pdbx_description
1 polymer ?
#
loop_
_entity_poly.entity_id
_entity_poly.type
_entity_poly.pdbx_seq_one_letter_code
_entity_poly.pdbx_strand_id
1 'polypeptide(L)' 'MSKEEAVLILEKAGYTAKVENSVVVAKIEKFSQKEFDRVRKILREAGYNSSFGVKNWKEGEKNVPGEEI' A
#
# COMPACT_ATOMS: atom_id res chain seq x y z
N MET A 1 -13.61 7.63 3.12
CA MET A 1 -12.29 7.97 2.58
C MET A 1 -12.01 7.12 1.36
N SER A 2 -11.50 7.71 0.32
CA SER A 2 -11.21 6.98 -0.91
C SER A 2 -9.88 6.25 -0.81
N LYS A 3 -9.68 5.29 -1.72
CA LYS A 3 -8.42 4.56 -1.76
C LYS A 3 -7.27 5.48 -2.11
N GLU A 4 -7.52 6.45 -2.98
CA GLU A 4 -6.48 7.41 -3.34
C GLU A 4 -6.06 8.25 -2.15
N GLU A 5 -7.02 8.61 -1.30
CA GLU A 5 -6.69 9.36 -0.10
C GLU A 5 -5.86 8.50 0.85
N ALA A 6 -6.19 7.23 0.94
CA ALA A 6 -5.42 6.31 1.79
C ALA A 6 -3.97 6.22 1.31
N VAL A 7 -3.78 6.18 -0.02
CA VAL A 7 -2.43 6.17 -0.58
C VAL A 7 -1.66 7.41 -0.15
N LEU A 8 -2.29 8.57 -0.22
CA LEU A 8 -1.63 9.81 0.18
C LEU A 8 -1.27 9.80 1.67
N ILE A 9 -2.15 9.25 2.48
CA ILE A 9 -1.90 9.15 3.91
C ILE A 9 -0.65 8.29 4.17
N LEU A 10 -0.56 7.17 3.48
CA LEU A 10 0.60 6.30 3.63
C LEU A 10 1.87 6.98 3.14
N GLU A 11 1.78 7.73 2.05
CA GLU A 11 2.95 8.43 1.53
C GLU A 11 3.44 9.49 2.51
N LYS A 12 2.52 10.17 3.17
CA LYS A 12 2.90 11.14 4.18
C LYS A 12 3.58 10.49 5.36
N ALA A 13 3.25 9.23 5.62
CA ALA A 13 3.86 8.49 6.72
C ALA A 13 5.19 7.86 6.33
N GLY A 14 5.62 8.04 5.07
CA GLY A 14 6.91 7.53 4.64
C GLY A 14 6.86 6.24 3.85
N TYR A 15 5.67 5.76 3.51
CA TYR A 15 5.53 4.55 2.71
C TYR A 15 5.26 4.91 1.26
N THR A 16 5.68 4.04 0.35
CA THR A 16 5.22 4.10 -1.02
C THR A 16 3.97 3.24 -1.10
N ALA A 17 2.95 3.71 -1.77
CA ALA A 17 1.68 2.99 -1.82
C ALA A 17 1.02 3.17 -3.17
N LYS A 18 0.11 2.25 -3.49
CA LYS A 18 -0.67 2.35 -4.72
C LYS A 18 -1.97 1.58 -4.54
N VAL A 19 -2.88 1.77 -5.49
CA VAL A 19 -4.11 0.98 -5.53
C VAL A 19 -3.91 -0.10 -6.58
N GLU A 20 -4.12 -1.35 -6.20
CA GLU A 20 -3.95 -2.46 -7.11
C GLU A 20 -5.13 -3.42 -6.90
N ASN A 21 -5.86 -3.70 -7.96
CA ASN A 21 -7.04 -4.57 -7.89
C ASN A 21 -8.02 -4.12 -6.82
N SER A 22 -8.24 -2.82 -6.74
CA SER A 22 -9.15 -2.21 -5.77
C SER A 22 -8.71 -2.37 -4.34
N VAL A 23 -7.44 -2.62 -4.11
CA VAL A 23 -6.88 -2.75 -2.77
C VAL A 23 -5.75 -1.75 -2.62
N VAL A 24 -5.71 -1.08 -1.49
CA VAL A 24 -4.60 -0.19 -1.17
C VAL A 24 -3.42 -1.05 -0.75
N VAL A 25 -2.29 -0.87 -1.39
CA VAL A 25 -1.10 -1.68 -1.11
C VAL A 25 0.04 -0.76 -0.73
N ALA A 26 0.67 -1.04 0.40
CA ALA A 26 1.85 -0.31 0.84
C ALA A 26 3.08 -1.15 0.53
N LYS A 27 4.11 -0.48 0.05
CA LYS A 27 5.35 -1.16 -0.29
C LYS A 27 6.19 -1.35 0.96
N ILE A 28 6.65 -2.57 1.17
CA ILE A 28 7.62 -2.86 2.22
C ILE A 28 8.67 -3.75 1.61
N GLU A 29 9.90 -3.68 2.11
CA GLU A 29 10.98 -4.46 1.53
C GLU A 29 10.94 -5.90 1.99
N LYS A 30 10.53 -6.12 3.22
CA LYS A 30 10.48 -7.44 3.77
C LYS A 30 9.26 -7.53 4.65
N PHE A 31 8.41 -8.52 4.41
CA PHE A 31 7.19 -8.63 5.19
C PHE A 31 7.53 -8.87 6.66
N SER A 32 6.84 -8.16 7.54
CA SER A 32 6.87 -8.43 8.95
C SER A 32 5.52 -8.06 9.52
N GLN A 33 5.11 -8.77 10.55
CA GLN A 33 3.85 -8.49 11.20
C GLN A 33 3.84 -7.08 11.76
N LYS A 34 4.98 -6.63 12.24
CA LYS A 34 5.11 -5.30 12.80
C LYS A 34 4.82 -4.22 11.76
N GLU A 35 5.36 -4.38 10.56
CA GLU A 35 5.10 -3.42 9.50
C GLU A 35 3.65 -3.47 9.06
N PHE A 36 3.11 -4.65 8.96
CA PHE A 36 1.70 -4.79 8.61
C PHE A 36 0.81 -4.07 9.61
N ASP A 37 1.07 -4.29 10.90
CA ASP A 37 0.28 -3.66 11.95
C ASP A 37 0.42 -2.15 11.93
N ARG A 38 1.60 -1.66 11.60
CA ARG A 38 1.84 -0.23 11.53
C ARG A 38 1.04 0.40 10.41
N VAL A 39 1.05 -0.23 9.24
CA VAL A 39 0.28 0.27 8.11
C VAL A 39 -1.21 0.28 8.46
N ARG A 40 -1.67 -0.80 9.08
CA ARG A 40 -3.07 -0.89 9.47
C ARG A 40 -3.44 0.24 10.43
N LYS A 41 -2.59 0.47 11.42
CA LYS A 41 -2.86 1.51 12.39
C LYS A 41 -2.95 2.88 11.75
N ILE A 42 -2.02 3.17 10.84
CA ILE A 42 -2.03 4.44 10.14
C ILE A 42 -3.35 4.63 9.39
N LEU A 43 -3.78 3.60 8.67
CA LEU A 43 -4.99 3.70 7.88
C LEU A 43 -6.24 3.82 8.75
N ARG A 44 -6.31 3.02 9.82
CA ARG A 44 -7.48 3.07 10.70
C ARG A 44 -7.60 4.42 11.40
N GLU A 45 -6.48 4.97 11.83
CA GLU A 45 -6.51 6.25 12.51
C GLU A 45 -6.91 7.37 11.56
N ALA A 46 -6.65 7.20 10.28
CA ALA A 46 -7.04 8.19 9.29
C ALA A 46 -8.49 8.01 8.83
N GLY A 47 -9.14 6.93 9.25
CA GLY A 47 -10.53 6.69 8.88
C GLY A 47 -10.73 5.73 7.72
N TYR A 48 -9.69 5.09 7.26
CA TYR A 48 -9.81 4.13 6.17
C TYR A 48 -9.98 2.73 6.75
N ASN A 49 -11.13 2.12 6.48
CA ASN A 49 -11.46 0.82 7.05
C ASN A 49 -11.70 -0.27 6.02
N SER A 50 -11.32 -0.02 4.79
CA SER A 50 -11.51 -0.99 3.72
C SER A 50 -10.27 -1.85 3.53
N SER A 51 -10.24 -2.59 2.44
CA SER A 51 -9.15 -3.53 2.17
C SER A 51 -7.82 -2.84 1.97
N PHE A 52 -6.78 -3.44 2.51
CA PHE A 52 -5.43 -2.99 2.27
C PHE A 52 -4.49 -4.19 2.38
N GLY A 53 -3.26 -4.00 1.93
CA GLY A 53 -2.26 -5.05 2.05
C GLY A 53 -0.88 -4.44 2.01
N VAL A 54 0.13 -5.27 2.21
CA VAL A 54 1.51 -4.87 2.08
C VAL A 54 2.18 -5.82 1.09
N LYS A 55 3.17 -5.32 0.40
CA LYS A 55 3.75 -6.07 -0.68
C LYS A 55 5.09 -5.49 -1.04
N ASN A 56 5.99 -6.31 -1.52
CA ASN A 56 7.26 -5.82 -2.02
C ASN A 56 7.19 -5.78 -3.54
N TRP A 57 7.42 -4.61 -4.11
CA TRP A 57 7.58 -4.49 -5.55
C TRP A 57 8.69 -3.51 -5.80
N LYS A 58 9.28 -3.56 -6.98
CA LYS A 58 10.31 -2.63 -7.34
C LYS A 58 9.72 -1.49 -8.13
N GLU A 59 10.26 -0.30 -7.90
CA GLU A 59 9.85 0.81 -8.71
C GLU A 59 10.16 0.49 -10.15
N GLY A 60 9.29 0.72 -11.01
CA GLY A 60 9.49 0.44 -12.40
C GLY A 60 8.96 -0.89 -12.85
N GLU A 61 8.57 -1.77 -11.94
CA GLU A 61 7.97 -3.03 -12.33
C GLU A 61 6.50 -2.91 -12.58
N LYS A 62 5.95 -1.81 -12.25
CA LYS A 62 4.51 -1.70 -12.27
C LYS A 62 3.92 -1.90 -13.62
N ASN A 63 4.77 -1.84 -14.56
CA ASN A 63 4.25 -2.06 -15.77
C ASN A 63 4.29 -3.33 -16.19
N VAL A 64 4.32 -3.89 -15.78
CA VAL A 64 4.28 -4.96 -16.20
C VAL A 64 3.64 -5.70 -16.55
N PRO A 65 3.11 -5.82 -16.53
CA PRO A 65 2.59 -6.80 -16.73
C PRO A 65 2.51 -7.27 -17.86
N GLY A 66 2.11 -7.28 -18.08
CA GLY A 66 2.00 -7.86 -19.02
C GLY A 66 3.03 -7.97 -19.78
N GLU A 67 3.52 -7.39 -19.62
CA GLU A 67 4.44 -7.46 -20.20
C GLU A 67 5.03 -8.39 -19.95
N GLU A 68 4.88 -8.71 -19.39
CA GLU A 68 5.42 -9.60 -19.22
C GLU A 68 5.12 -10.47 -19.74
N ILE A 69 4.78 -10.28 -19.97
CA ILE A 69 4.70 -11.05 -20.47
C ILE A 69 4.84 -11.21 -21.09
#